data_aca5006f1aa78c5004d0924968907e22
#
_entry.id   aca5006f1aa78c5004d0924968907e22
#
_cell.length_a   1.000
_cell.length_b   1.000
_cell.length_c   1.000
_cell.angle_alpha   90.00
_cell.angle_beta   90.00
_cell.angle_gamma   90.00
#
_symmetry.space_group_name_H-M   'P 1'
#
loop_
_entity.id
_entity.type
_entity.pdbx_description
1 polymer ?
#
loop_
_entity_poly.entity_id
_entity_poly.type
_entity_poly.pdbx_seq_one_letter_code
_entity_poly.pdbx_strand_id
1 'polypeptide(L)'
;MKNLYNTLLAAVMTISVITSLSSCIDEDMSDCGKDYKIQYNLQLNTQINTVIDVDLNLIEEQEIAARLKQALSKVFTDHAHDNDLSFFVGEELSHHEANKMGTNSVSYTIYLPRNNYQNLSLANTGSADNVKIINANSCKSLALQQEAKDTINSHNIGLFTSRLTINENDFEHDLQTTLYMANSSAVVVIDQSKVQPTELWGFVEGMATQFQVNDSTYSSSLNTMVRAKRINQDFITNSIPTHDALYTVNFPSIKPEWRYHVIAKVNGKYTETIFTMNEPLKAGKLKIIKTRLKEDGSLSTSNTAVGVSVKLDWKPGGSHDVEI
;
A
#
# COMPACT_ATOMS: atom_id res chain seq x y z
N MET A 1 7.70 -69.75 -58.18
CA MET A 1 6.64 -68.78 -57.95
C MET A 1 6.38 -68.44 -56.45
N LYS A 2 6.47 -69.38 -55.53
CA LYS A 2 6.24 -69.11 -54.10
C LYS A 2 7.24 -68.14 -53.48
N ASN A 3 8.50 -68.15 -53.86
CA ASN A 3 9.57 -67.26 -53.29
C ASN A 3 9.41 -65.82 -53.80
N LEU A 4 8.88 -65.59 -54.98
CA LEU A 4 8.69 -64.27 -55.56
C LEU A 4 7.54 -63.52 -54.84
N TYR A 5 6.52 -64.25 -54.42
CA TYR A 5 5.35 -63.74 -53.73
C TYR A 5 5.69 -63.32 -52.32
N ASN A 6 6.55 -64.06 -51.59
CA ASN A 6 6.98 -63.73 -50.24
C ASN A 6 7.93 -62.52 -50.22
N THR A 7 8.78 -62.34 -51.23
CA THR A 7 9.63 -61.14 -51.34
C THR A 7 8.84 -59.91 -51.74
N LEU A 8 7.79 -60.07 -52.58
CA LEU A 8 6.94 -58.90 -52.88
C LEU A 8 6.08 -58.48 -51.69
N LEU A 9 5.59 -59.44 -50.89
CA LEU A 9 4.79 -59.16 -49.69
C LEU A 9 5.61 -58.52 -48.62
N ALA A 10 6.90 -58.90 -48.43
CA ALA A 10 7.85 -58.28 -47.50
C ALA A 10 8.19 -56.86 -47.92
N ALA A 11 8.39 -56.60 -49.21
CA ALA A 11 8.67 -55.28 -49.76
C ALA A 11 7.51 -54.28 -49.59
N VAL A 12 6.26 -54.78 -49.77
CA VAL A 12 5.03 -53.94 -49.58
C VAL A 12 4.80 -53.61 -48.10
N MET A 13 5.07 -54.56 -47.18
CA MET A 13 4.97 -54.28 -45.74
C MET A 13 6.02 -53.30 -45.25
N THR A 14 7.27 -53.37 -45.76
CA THR A 14 8.33 -52.41 -45.37
C THR A 14 8.05 -51.01 -45.91
N ILE A 15 7.49 -50.86 -47.08
CA ILE A 15 7.13 -49.55 -47.64
C ILE A 15 5.95 -48.92 -46.87
N SER A 16 4.95 -49.69 -46.43
CA SER A 16 3.82 -49.18 -45.66
C SER A 16 4.21 -48.76 -44.23
N VAL A 17 5.23 -49.34 -43.62
CA VAL A 17 5.74 -48.94 -42.30
C VAL A 17 6.57 -47.64 -42.39
N ILE A 18 7.30 -47.43 -43.50
CA ILE A 18 8.09 -46.21 -43.69
C ILE A 18 7.18 -45.01 -44.00
N THR A 19 6.06 -45.18 -44.69
CA THR A 19 5.13 -44.07 -44.97
C THR A 19 4.31 -43.65 -43.76
N SER A 20 4.12 -44.53 -42.78
CA SER A 20 3.42 -44.17 -41.53
C SER A 20 4.30 -43.41 -40.52
N LEU A 21 5.62 -43.41 -40.69
CA LEU A 21 6.56 -42.67 -39.85
C LEU A 21 6.87 -41.27 -40.41
N SER A 22 6.51 -40.95 -41.66
CA SER A 22 6.74 -39.62 -42.24
C SER A 22 5.55 -38.66 -42.10
N SER A 23 4.45 -39.09 -41.47
CA SER A 23 3.23 -38.30 -41.32
C SER A 23 3.28 -37.33 -40.11
N CYS A 24 4.37 -37.30 -39.35
CA CYS A 24 4.49 -36.42 -38.17
C CYS A 24 5.55 -35.29 -38.29
N ILE A 25 6.01 -35.00 -39.53
CA ILE A 25 7.13 -34.02 -39.67
C ILE A 25 6.68 -32.67 -40.24
N ASP A 26 5.44 -32.54 -40.69
CA ASP A 26 4.91 -31.27 -41.23
C ASP A 26 3.76 -30.67 -40.40
N GLU A 27 3.63 -31.01 -39.13
CA GLU A 27 2.89 -30.15 -38.24
C GLU A 27 3.73 -28.92 -37.98
N ASP A 28 3.24 -27.77 -38.43
CA ASP A 28 3.80 -26.47 -38.16
C ASP A 28 3.88 -26.29 -36.62
N MET A 29 5.06 -26.64 -36.06
CA MET A 29 5.34 -26.54 -34.63
C MET A 29 5.43 -25.07 -34.15
N SER A 30 5.19 -24.10 -35.06
CA SER A 30 5.19 -22.68 -34.72
C SER A 30 4.07 -22.28 -33.79
N ASP A 31 2.98 -23.05 -33.74
CA ASP A 31 1.85 -22.79 -32.81
C ASP A 31 1.85 -23.70 -31.57
N CYS A 32 2.58 -24.83 -31.55
CA CYS A 32 2.59 -25.74 -30.41
C CYS A 32 3.21 -25.12 -29.13
N GLY A 33 3.92 -24.00 -29.22
CA GLY A 33 4.50 -23.31 -28.09
C GLY A 33 3.64 -22.18 -27.51
N LYS A 34 2.64 -21.70 -28.26
CA LYS A 34 1.86 -20.51 -27.85
C LYS A 34 0.81 -20.81 -26.78
N ASP A 35 0.31 -22.03 -26.72
CA ASP A 35 -0.71 -22.43 -25.75
C ASP A 35 -0.14 -23.14 -24.51
N TYR A 36 1.18 -23.38 -24.46
CA TYR A 36 1.80 -24.01 -23.33
C TYR A 36 1.93 -23.01 -22.18
N LYS A 37 1.18 -23.25 -21.11
CA LYS A 37 1.26 -22.45 -19.89
C LYS A 37 2.25 -23.06 -18.94
N ILE A 38 3.17 -22.23 -18.47
CA ILE A 38 4.14 -22.59 -17.44
C ILE A 38 3.48 -22.34 -16.08
N GLN A 39 3.60 -23.32 -15.19
CA GLN A 39 3.18 -23.16 -13.80
C GLN A 39 4.28 -22.43 -13.02
N TYR A 40 3.91 -21.34 -12.39
CA TYR A 40 4.78 -20.62 -11.44
C TYR A 40 4.16 -20.67 -10.05
N ASN A 41 4.99 -20.82 -9.04
CA ASN A 41 4.63 -20.68 -7.63
C ASN A 41 5.14 -19.32 -7.16
N LEU A 42 4.24 -18.35 -7.04
CA LEU A 42 4.59 -17.01 -6.58
C LEU A 42 4.43 -16.91 -5.08
N GLN A 43 5.53 -16.68 -4.36
CA GLN A 43 5.53 -16.41 -2.94
C GLN A 43 5.62 -14.90 -2.68
N LEU A 44 4.61 -14.34 -1.98
CA LEU A 44 4.56 -12.95 -1.55
C LEU A 44 4.98 -12.85 -0.09
N ASN A 45 6.05 -12.11 0.17
CA ASN A 45 6.51 -11.81 1.53
C ASN A 45 6.20 -10.34 1.86
N THR A 46 5.42 -10.10 2.93
CA THR A 46 5.23 -8.74 3.45
C THR A 46 6.44 -8.36 4.29
N GLN A 47 7.09 -7.25 3.95
CA GLN A 47 8.14 -6.70 4.77
C GLN A 47 7.55 -5.78 5.83
N ILE A 48 7.62 -6.22 7.10
CA ILE A 48 7.26 -5.38 8.23
C ILE A 48 8.35 -4.33 8.42
N ASN A 49 7.92 -3.08 8.59
CA ASN A 49 8.82 -2.08 9.09
C ASN A 49 8.90 -2.17 10.62
N THR A 50 9.89 -2.91 11.13
CA THR A 50 10.16 -3.05 12.58
C THR A 50 10.43 -1.71 13.28
N VAL A 51 10.73 -0.64 12.52
CA VAL A 51 10.95 0.72 13.03
C VAL A 51 9.72 1.26 13.75
N ILE A 52 8.50 0.81 13.43
CA ILE A 52 7.27 1.28 14.09
C ILE A 52 7.21 0.88 15.56
N ASP A 53 7.56 -0.35 15.88
CA ASP A 53 7.61 -0.76 17.28
C ASP A 53 8.67 0.04 18.05
N VAL A 54 9.79 0.36 17.42
CA VAL A 54 10.83 1.20 18.00
C VAL A 54 10.33 2.64 18.20
N ASP A 55 9.65 3.20 17.18
CA ASP A 55 9.12 4.57 17.26
C ASP A 55 8.02 4.69 18.32
N LEU A 56 7.13 3.70 18.44
CA LEU A 56 6.09 3.67 19.48
C LEU A 56 6.68 3.48 20.88
N ASN A 57 7.77 2.74 21.02
CA ASN A 57 8.47 2.58 22.30
C ASN A 57 9.17 3.89 22.79
N LEU A 58 9.32 4.89 21.91
CA LEU A 58 9.77 6.23 22.31
C LEU A 58 8.69 7.04 23.03
N ILE A 59 7.43 6.57 23.02
CA ILE A 59 6.35 7.18 23.78
C ILE A 59 6.43 6.67 25.22
N GLU A 60 6.75 7.57 26.15
CA GLU A 60 6.93 7.23 27.56
C GLU A 60 5.59 6.81 28.23
N GLU A 61 4.48 7.34 27.72
CA GLU A 61 3.13 7.06 28.19
C GLU A 61 2.63 5.73 27.61
N GLN A 62 2.87 4.66 28.31
CA GLN A 62 2.58 3.28 27.84
C GLN A 62 1.13 3.06 27.41
N GLU A 63 0.17 3.73 28.05
CA GLU A 63 -1.24 3.59 27.71
C GLU A 63 -1.54 4.12 26.31
N ILE A 64 -1.07 5.32 25.97
CA ILE A 64 -1.28 5.91 24.64
C ILE A 64 -0.49 5.15 23.57
N ALA A 65 0.72 4.68 23.89
CA ALA A 65 1.53 3.86 23.01
C ALA A 65 0.81 2.54 22.66
N ALA A 66 0.24 1.86 23.64
CA ALA A 66 -0.51 0.62 23.44
C ALA A 66 -1.76 0.83 22.57
N ARG A 67 -2.50 1.91 22.77
CA ARG A 67 -3.68 2.26 21.97
C ARG A 67 -3.31 2.63 20.54
N LEU A 68 -2.23 3.39 20.34
CA LEU A 68 -1.70 3.69 19.01
C LEU A 68 -1.27 2.41 18.30
N LYS A 69 -0.58 1.50 18.99
CA LYS A 69 -0.22 0.20 18.43
C LYS A 69 -1.46 -0.59 17.99
N GLN A 70 -2.50 -0.63 18.80
CA GLN A 70 -3.77 -1.27 18.45
C GLN A 70 -4.45 -0.58 17.25
N ALA A 71 -4.53 0.75 17.23
CA ALA A 71 -5.15 1.50 16.16
C ALA A 71 -4.40 1.36 14.82
N LEU A 72 -3.07 1.29 14.86
CA LEU A 72 -2.21 1.17 13.70
C LEU A 72 -1.96 -0.30 13.29
N SER A 73 -2.39 -1.29 14.06
CA SER A 73 -2.12 -2.71 13.79
C SER A 73 -2.67 -3.20 12.45
N LYS A 74 -3.79 -2.63 11.97
CA LYS A 74 -4.36 -2.95 10.65
C LYS A 74 -3.60 -2.32 9.48
N VAL A 75 -2.83 -1.28 9.78
CA VAL A 75 -2.04 -0.54 8.79
C VAL A 75 -0.65 -1.15 8.68
N PHE A 76 0.01 -1.31 9.82
CA PHE A 76 1.35 -1.86 9.93
C PHE A 76 1.27 -3.34 10.33
N THR A 77 0.69 -4.12 9.44
CA THR A 77 0.50 -5.56 9.61
C THR A 77 1.53 -6.33 8.79
N ASP A 78 1.88 -7.52 9.23
CA ASP A 78 2.68 -8.50 8.50
C ASP A 78 1.83 -9.34 7.53
N HIS A 79 0.51 -9.09 7.48
CA HIS A 79 -0.41 -9.84 6.66
C HIS A 79 -1.17 -8.92 5.70
N ALA A 80 -1.29 -9.36 4.45
CA ALA A 80 -2.22 -8.79 3.50
C ALA A 80 -3.53 -9.61 3.52
N HIS A 81 -4.68 -8.94 3.35
CA HIS A 81 -6.00 -9.56 3.32
C HIS A 81 -6.48 -9.89 1.90
N ASP A 82 -5.99 -9.15 0.93
CA ASP A 82 -6.24 -9.36 -0.48
C ASP A 82 -5.00 -9.00 -1.29
N ASN A 83 -4.93 -9.52 -2.50
CA ASN A 83 -3.92 -9.12 -3.48
C ASN A 83 -4.54 -8.96 -4.87
N ASP A 84 -3.86 -8.16 -5.65
CA ASP A 84 -4.10 -7.90 -7.05
C ASP A 84 -2.78 -8.10 -7.80
N LEU A 85 -2.73 -9.14 -8.65
CA LEU A 85 -1.55 -9.58 -9.38
C LEU A 85 -1.73 -9.27 -10.85
N SER A 86 -0.99 -8.32 -11.37
CA SER A 86 -1.02 -7.94 -12.79
C SER A 86 0.28 -8.32 -13.48
N PHE A 87 0.19 -9.05 -14.59
CA PHE A 87 1.32 -9.50 -15.41
C PHE A 87 1.24 -8.84 -16.78
N PHE A 88 2.26 -8.07 -17.11
CA PHE A 88 2.33 -7.29 -18.33
C PHE A 88 3.37 -7.87 -19.29
N VAL A 89 3.05 -7.88 -20.57
CA VAL A 89 4.00 -8.11 -21.66
C VAL A 89 4.24 -6.76 -22.35
N GLY A 90 5.43 -6.22 -22.19
CA GLY A 90 5.67 -4.82 -22.53
C GLY A 90 4.80 -3.88 -21.69
N GLU A 91 3.96 -3.09 -22.35
CA GLU A 91 3.06 -2.12 -21.67
C GLU A 91 1.66 -2.69 -21.41
N GLU A 92 1.28 -3.80 -22.04
CA GLU A 92 -0.09 -4.31 -22.05
C GLU A 92 -0.30 -5.40 -20.99
N LEU A 93 -1.47 -5.38 -20.36
CA LEU A 93 -1.89 -6.39 -19.41
C LEU A 93 -2.14 -7.72 -20.16
N SER A 94 -1.39 -8.76 -19.80
CA SER A 94 -1.52 -10.10 -20.35
C SER A 94 -2.33 -11.03 -19.45
N HIS A 95 -2.14 -10.92 -18.14
CA HIS A 95 -2.83 -11.76 -17.15
C HIS A 95 -3.07 -10.99 -15.87
N HIS A 96 -4.22 -11.24 -15.23
CA HIS A 96 -4.62 -10.59 -13.98
C HIS A 96 -5.34 -11.58 -13.07
N GLU A 97 -4.96 -11.55 -11.80
CA GLU A 97 -5.63 -12.30 -10.74
C GLU A 97 -5.83 -11.42 -9.52
N ALA A 98 -7.04 -11.41 -8.97
CA ALA A 98 -7.37 -10.76 -7.71
C ALA A 98 -7.89 -11.81 -6.72
N ASN A 99 -7.23 -11.96 -5.59
CA ASN A 99 -7.51 -13.02 -4.64
C ASN A 99 -7.66 -12.47 -3.22
N LYS A 100 -8.53 -13.13 -2.43
CA LYS A 100 -8.54 -12.95 -0.97
C LYS A 100 -7.43 -13.82 -0.37
N MET A 101 -6.62 -13.23 0.47
CA MET A 101 -5.57 -13.93 1.20
C MET A 101 -6.13 -14.48 2.51
N GLY A 102 -5.95 -15.78 2.74
CA GLY A 102 -6.11 -16.34 4.08
C GLY A 102 -4.94 -15.93 4.98
N THR A 103 -5.15 -15.98 6.29
CA THR A 103 -4.17 -15.55 7.31
C THR A 103 -2.78 -16.23 7.23
N ASN A 104 -2.66 -17.31 6.46
CA ASN A 104 -1.41 -18.09 6.32
C ASN A 104 -1.02 -18.34 4.85
N SER A 105 -1.70 -17.72 3.89
CA SER A 105 -1.47 -18.00 2.47
C SER A 105 -0.67 -16.88 1.83
N VAL A 106 0.62 -17.11 1.68
CA VAL A 106 1.55 -16.18 1.00
C VAL A 106 2.02 -16.72 -0.36
N SER A 107 1.50 -17.88 -0.80
CA SER A 107 1.92 -18.55 -2.01
C SER A 107 0.74 -18.75 -2.97
N TYR A 108 0.96 -18.44 -4.24
CA TYR A 108 0.00 -18.59 -5.34
C TYR A 108 0.59 -19.44 -6.44
N THR A 109 -0.22 -20.33 -7.00
CA THR A 109 0.12 -21.05 -8.24
C THR A 109 -0.55 -20.33 -9.41
N ILE A 110 0.24 -19.85 -10.35
CA ILE A 110 -0.21 -19.14 -11.56
C ILE A 110 0.24 -19.87 -12.80
N TYR A 111 -0.56 -19.79 -13.85
CA TYR A 111 -0.30 -20.42 -15.15
C TYR A 111 -0.21 -19.34 -16.23
N LEU A 112 1.01 -19.07 -16.69
CA LEU A 112 1.28 -18.04 -17.71
C LEU A 112 1.82 -18.66 -18.99
N PRO A 113 1.42 -18.20 -20.18
CA PRO A 113 2.12 -18.53 -21.43
C PRO A 113 3.61 -18.16 -21.33
N ARG A 114 4.45 -18.84 -22.09
CA ARG A 114 5.88 -18.51 -22.11
C ARG A 114 6.10 -17.12 -22.70
N ASN A 115 6.62 -16.20 -21.88
CA ASN A 115 6.94 -14.83 -22.28
C ASN A 115 7.79 -14.12 -21.22
N ASN A 116 8.26 -12.91 -21.54
CA ASN A 116 8.85 -12.00 -20.57
C ASN A 116 7.75 -11.17 -19.91
N TYR A 117 7.64 -11.25 -18.59
CA TYR A 117 6.62 -10.53 -17.84
C TYR A 117 7.23 -9.51 -16.88
N GLN A 118 6.56 -8.36 -16.79
CA GLN A 118 6.66 -7.48 -15.63
C GLN A 118 5.45 -7.74 -14.74
N ASN A 119 5.65 -8.31 -13.56
CA ASN A 119 4.60 -8.42 -12.56
C ASN A 119 4.59 -7.18 -11.68
N LEU A 120 3.42 -6.59 -11.52
CA LEU A 120 3.10 -5.55 -10.53
C LEU A 120 2.05 -6.12 -9.59
N SER A 121 2.43 -6.26 -8.31
CA SER A 121 1.53 -6.79 -7.28
C SER A 121 1.12 -5.67 -6.33
N LEU A 122 -0.17 -5.63 -6.03
CA LEU A 122 -0.77 -4.75 -5.04
C LEU A 122 -1.45 -5.59 -3.97
N ALA A 123 -1.48 -5.12 -2.73
CA ALA A 123 -2.19 -5.82 -1.68
C ALA A 123 -2.98 -4.85 -0.80
N ASN A 124 -4.10 -5.35 -0.26
CA ASN A 124 -5.09 -4.63 0.53
C ASN A 124 -5.85 -3.53 -0.23
N THR A 125 -5.79 -3.50 -1.54
CA THR A 125 -6.49 -2.51 -2.36
C THR A 125 -7.99 -2.73 -2.39
N GLY A 126 -8.44 -3.99 -2.35
CA GLY A 126 -9.85 -4.35 -2.27
C GLY A 126 -10.50 -4.03 -0.91
N SER A 127 -9.67 -3.88 0.13
CA SER A 127 -10.08 -3.56 1.49
C SER A 127 -9.90 -2.08 1.85
N ALA A 128 -9.38 -1.26 0.94
CA ALA A 128 -9.16 0.17 1.15
C ALA A 128 -10.44 0.98 0.87
N ASP A 129 -10.80 1.89 1.79
CA ASP A 129 -12.04 2.68 1.69
C ASP A 129 -11.96 3.82 0.66
N ASN A 130 -10.79 4.44 0.51
CA ASN A 130 -10.63 5.70 -0.22
C ASN A 130 -9.49 5.70 -1.25
N VAL A 131 -9.00 4.52 -1.62
CA VAL A 131 -7.95 4.35 -2.62
C VAL A 131 -8.44 3.39 -3.70
N LYS A 132 -8.20 3.73 -4.96
CA LYS A 132 -8.60 2.93 -6.12
C LYS A 132 -7.39 2.65 -7.01
N ILE A 133 -7.43 1.50 -7.66
CA ILE A 133 -6.51 1.19 -8.76
C ILE A 133 -7.01 1.93 -10.01
N ILE A 134 -6.12 2.65 -10.66
CA ILE A 134 -6.37 3.31 -11.95
C ILE A 134 -5.40 2.80 -13.00
N ASN A 135 -5.80 2.88 -14.27
CA ASN A 135 -5.01 2.45 -15.44
C ASN A 135 -4.51 1.00 -15.34
N ALA A 136 -5.34 0.10 -14.83
CA ALA A 136 -4.98 -1.29 -14.53
C ALA A 136 -4.43 -2.08 -15.74
N ASN A 137 -4.73 -1.65 -16.96
CA ASN A 137 -4.31 -2.33 -18.20
C ASN A 137 -2.96 -1.85 -18.75
N SER A 138 -2.28 -0.92 -18.10
CA SER A 138 -1.00 -0.38 -18.57
C SER A 138 0.08 -0.48 -17.50
N CYS A 139 1.15 -1.23 -17.78
CA CYS A 139 2.29 -1.38 -16.89
C CYS A 139 2.86 -0.03 -16.45
N LYS A 140 3.03 0.89 -17.40
CA LYS A 140 3.64 2.19 -17.15
C LYS A 140 2.80 3.13 -16.31
N SER A 141 1.46 3.07 -16.45
CA SER A 141 0.55 4.03 -15.81
C SER A 141 -0.34 3.45 -14.71
N LEU A 142 -0.19 2.15 -14.38
CA LEU A 142 -0.86 1.55 -13.22
C LEU A 142 -0.54 2.33 -11.96
N ALA A 143 -1.57 2.80 -11.27
CA ALA A 143 -1.38 3.60 -10.06
C ALA A 143 -2.48 3.34 -9.02
N LEU A 144 -2.16 3.63 -7.77
CA LEU A 144 -3.12 3.81 -6.69
C LEU A 144 -3.45 5.29 -6.57
N GLN A 145 -4.72 5.63 -6.56
CA GLN A 145 -5.20 7.01 -6.48
C GLN A 145 -6.22 7.16 -5.35
N GLN A 146 -6.03 8.18 -4.53
CA GLN A 146 -7.02 8.62 -3.56
C GLN A 146 -8.14 9.42 -4.23
N GLU A 147 -9.29 9.49 -3.57
CA GLU A 147 -10.37 10.38 -3.99
C GLU A 147 -9.88 11.82 -4.13
N ALA A 148 -10.34 12.49 -5.19
CA ALA A 148 -10.03 13.90 -5.44
C ALA A 148 -10.99 14.79 -4.64
N LYS A 149 -10.60 15.11 -3.39
CA LYS A 149 -11.34 16.02 -2.48
C LYS A 149 -10.34 16.92 -1.75
N ASP A 150 -10.78 18.09 -1.31
CA ASP A 150 -9.96 18.99 -0.50
C ASP A 150 -9.55 18.36 0.83
N THR A 151 -10.46 17.60 1.42
CA THR A 151 -10.20 16.82 2.64
C THR A 151 -10.62 15.37 2.44
N ILE A 152 -9.72 14.45 2.78
CA ILE A 152 -9.94 13.01 2.73
C ILE A 152 -9.73 12.39 4.11
N ASN A 153 -10.33 11.24 4.35
CA ASN A 153 -10.07 10.47 5.56
C ASN A 153 -8.73 9.74 5.45
N SER A 154 -8.09 9.51 6.59
CA SER A 154 -6.94 8.61 6.71
C SER A 154 -7.26 7.22 6.15
N HIS A 155 -6.30 6.58 5.51
CA HIS A 155 -6.44 5.20 5.07
C HIS A 155 -6.84 4.31 6.26
N ASN A 156 -7.66 3.31 6.00
CA ASN A 156 -8.13 2.36 7.00
C ASN A 156 -7.21 1.13 7.12
N ILE A 157 -6.35 0.89 6.14
CA ILE A 157 -5.51 -0.31 6.02
C ILE A 157 -4.15 0.03 5.40
N GLY A 158 -3.15 -0.83 5.66
CA GLY A 158 -1.84 -0.79 5.01
C GLY A 158 -1.94 -1.24 3.56
N LEU A 159 -1.41 -0.45 2.64
CA LEU A 159 -1.30 -0.76 1.22
C LEU A 159 0.12 -1.24 0.93
N PHE A 160 0.24 -2.33 0.17
CA PHE A 160 1.54 -2.90 -0.18
C PHE A 160 1.67 -3.06 -1.69
N THR A 161 2.90 -3.04 -2.16
CA THR A 161 3.24 -3.21 -3.56
C THR A 161 4.54 -3.97 -3.74
N SER A 162 4.64 -4.72 -4.84
CA SER A 162 5.90 -5.29 -5.28
C SER A 162 6.03 -5.28 -6.79
N ARG A 163 7.26 -5.48 -7.25
CA ARG A 163 7.59 -5.63 -8.67
C ARG A 163 8.49 -6.84 -8.83
N LEU A 164 8.21 -7.63 -9.87
CA LEU A 164 9.01 -8.78 -10.23
C LEU A 164 9.11 -8.87 -11.77
N THR A 165 10.31 -9.08 -12.28
CA THR A 165 10.52 -9.40 -13.71
C THR A 165 10.67 -10.90 -13.84
N ILE A 166 9.93 -11.49 -14.77
CA ILE A 166 9.98 -12.92 -15.11
C ILE A 166 10.48 -13.00 -16.56
N ASN A 167 11.60 -13.66 -16.78
CA ASN A 167 12.13 -13.83 -18.12
C ASN A 167 11.73 -15.20 -18.68
N GLU A 168 11.44 -15.27 -19.97
CA GLU A 168 11.00 -16.49 -20.64
C GLU A 168 11.98 -17.67 -20.56
N ASN A 169 13.26 -17.35 -20.29
CA ASN A 169 14.32 -18.35 -20.17
C ASN A 169 14.65 -18.71 -18.72
N ASP A 170 13.93 -18.13 -17.75
CA ASP A 170 14.09 -18.51 -16.35
C ASP A 170 13.48 -19.88 -16.11
N PHE A 171 14.31 -20.83 -15.70
CA PHE A 171 13.88 -22.18 -15.35
C PHE A 171 13.43 -22.30 -13.90
N GLU A 172 13.49 -21.22 -13.13
CA GLU A 172 12.97 -21.17 -11.78
C GLU A 172 11.47 -20.93 -11.83
N HIS A 173 10.70 -21.93 -11.40
CA HIS A 173 9.26 -21.85 -11.29
C HIS A 173 8.79 -21.32 -9.93
N ASP A 174 9.68 -21.24 -8.97
CA ASP A 174 9.43 -20.72 -7.62
C ASP A 174 9.89 -19.25 -7.54
N LEU A 175 8.94 -18.36 -7.75
CA LEU A 175 9.16 -16.91 -7.76
C LEU A 175 8.94 -16.35 -6.36
N GLN A 176 9.87 -15.52 -5.90
CA GLN A 176 9.73 -14.83 -4.61
C GLN A 176 9.78 -13.32 -4.81
N THR A 177 8.87 -12.62 -4.18
CA THR A 177 8.87 -11.15 -4.17
C THR A 177 8.45 -10.62 -2.81
N THR A 178 8.95 -9.43 -2.46
CA THR A 178 8.63 -8.77 -1.21
C THR A 178 7.63 -7.65 -1.44
N LEU A 179 6.56 -7.66 -0.67
CA LEU A 179 5.58 -6.58 -0.63
C LEU A 179 6.08 -5.47 0.29
N TYR A 180 6.26 -4.27 -0.24
CA TYR A 180 6.67 -3.08 0.48
C TYR A 180 5.48 -2.19 0.75
N MET A 181 5.43 -1.61 1.95
CA MET A 181 4.36 -0.69 2.32
C MET A 181 4.41 0.59 1.48
N ALA A 182 3.27 0.97 0.93
CA ALA A 182 3.08 2.22 0.19
C ALA A 182 2.60 3.39 1.05
N ASN A 183 2.07 3.12 2.28
CA ASN A 183 1.62 4.15 3.20
C ASN A 183 2.75 4.66 4.10
N SER A 184 2.43 5.77 4.77
CA SER A 184 3.14 6.34 5.90
C SER A 184 2.13 6.76 6.99
N SER A 185 2.62 7.11 8.17
CA SER A 185 1.77 7.61 9.25
C SER A 185 2.44 8.77 9.99
N ALA A 186 1.61 9.72 10.42
CA ALA A 186 2.03 10.80 11.30
C ALA A 186 1.14 10.82 12.55
N VAL A 187 1.76 11.02 13.72
CA VAL A 187 1.09 11.00 15.02
C VAL A 187 1.48 12.24 15.80
N VAL A 188 0.49 12.91 16.39
CA VAL A 188 0.70 13.93 17.42
C VAL A 188 0.20 13.38 18.74
N VAL A 189 1.12 13.17 19.69
CA VAL A 189 0.82 12.79 21.07
C VAL A 189 0.68 14.07 21.90
N ILE A 190 -0.42 14.22 22.62
CA ILE A 190 -0.80 15.44 23.32
C ILE A 190 -0.88 15.18 24.82
N ASP A 191 0.03 15.75 25.59
CA ASP A 191 -0.10 15.87 27.04
C ASP A 191 -1.17 16.92 27.35
N GLN A 192 -2.32 16.46 27.86
CA GLN A 192 -3.45 17.29 28.27
C GLN A 192 -3.70 17.23 29.80
N SER A 193 -2.68 16.88 30.56
CA SER A 193 -2.78 16.70 32.00
C SER A 193 -3.17 17.99 32.76
N LYS A 194 -2.86 19.16 32.20
CA LYS A 194 -3.17 20.46 32.81
C LYS A 194 -4.45 21.09 32.26
N VAL A 195 -4.78 20.80 30.99
CA VAL A 195 -5.91 21.42 30.27
C VAL A 195 -6.55 20.37 29.41
N GLN A 196 -7.88 20.30 29.45
CA GLN A 196 -8.64 19.38 28.63
C GLN A 196 -9.36 20.12 27.49
N PRO A 197 -9.17 19.74 26.23
CA PRO A 197 -9.91 20.31 25.14
C PRO A 197 -11.34 19.76 25.11
N THR A 198 -12.33 20.58 24.84
CA THR A 198 -13.70 20.13 24.60
C THR A 198 -13.86 19.49 23.22
N GLU A 199 -13.03 19.96 22.26
CA GLU A 199 -12.97 19.45 20.91
C GLU A 199 -11.50 19.41 20.47
N LEU A 200 -11.16 18.37 19.69
CA LEU A 200 -9.80 18.16 19.21
C LEU A 200 -9.81 17.43 17.88
N TRP A 201 -9.20 18.05 16.87
CA TRP A 201 -9.03 17.44 15.55
C TRP A 201 -7.72 17.82 14.89
N GLY A 202 -7.36 17.10 13.84
CA GLY A 202 -6.13 17.38 13.11
C GLY A 202 -6.19 17.00 11.65
N PHE A 203 -5.28 17.58 10.90
CA PHE A 203 -5.10 17.37 9.47
C PHE A 203 -3.63 17.37 9.11
N VAL A 204 -3.29 16.63 8.07
CA VAL A 204 -1.95 16.67 7.47
C VAL A 204 -2.05 17.16 6.03
N GLU A 205 -1.20 18.14 5.67
CA GLU A 205 -1.04 18.62 4.29
C GLU A 205 0.33 18.29 3.72
N GLY A 206 0.44 18.33 2.37
CA GLY A 206 1.69 18.04 1.66
C GLY A 206 1.91 16.56 1.37
N MET A 207 0.87 15.74 1.55
CA MET A 207 0.91 14.30 1.25
C MET A 207 0.58 14.02 -0.22
N ALA A 208 1.12 12.93 -0.75
CA ALA A 208 0.76 12.45 -2.07
C ALA A 208 -0.69 11.97 -2.11
N THR A 209 -1.33 12.12 -3.26
CA THR A 209 -2.67 11.59 -3.55
C THR A 209 -2.65 10.47 -4.57
N GLN A 210 -1.50 10.19 -5.17
CA GLN A 210 -1.28 9.14 -6.14
C GLN A 210 0.07 8.46 -5.93
N PHE A 211 0.08 7.16 -6.12
CA PHE A 211 1.28 6.32 -6.12
C PHE A 211 1.36 5.55 -7.44
N GLN A 212 2.39 5.83 -8.23
CA GLN A 212 2.71 5.13 -9.47
C GLN A 212 3.44 3.82 -9.14
N VAL A 213 2.86 2.67 -9.51
CA VAL A 213 3.33 1.37 -9.05
C VAL A 213 4.64 0.97 -9.74
N ASN A 214 4.74 1.20 -11.05
CA ASN A 214 5.87 0.75 -11.86
C ASN A 214 7.22 1.38 -11.45
N ASP A 215 7.25 2.65 -11.12
CA ASP A 215 8.47 3.37 -10.74
C ASP A 215 8.54 3.76 -9.27
N SER A 216 7.50 3.41 -8.49
CA SER A 216 7.36 3.72 -7.06
C SER A 216 7.42 5.23 -6.78
N THR A 217 6.86 6.05 -7.66
CA THR A 217 6.82 7.50 -7.49
C THR A 217 5.50 7.97 -6.90
N TYR A 218 5.58 9.05 -6.12
CA TYR A 218 4.45 9.67 -5.46
C TYR A 218 4.19 11.05 -6.07
N SER A 219 2.93 11.37 -6.30
CA SER A 219 2.51 12.67 -6.86
C SER A 219 1.22 13.15 -6.22
N SER A 220 0.92 14.44 -6.39
CA SER A 220 -0.36 15.01 -6.03
C SER A 220 -0.81 15.97 -7.12
N SER A 221 -2.08 15.89 -7.47
CA SER A 221 -2.74 16.84 -8.36
C SER A 221 -3.46 17.95 -7.60
N LEU A 222 -3.64 17.81 -6.28
CA LEU A 222 -4.43 18.69 -5.43
C LEU A 222 -3.70 18.97 -4.12
N ASN A 223 -4.02 20.12 -3.49
CA ASN A 223 -3.64 20.40 -2.10
C ASN A 223 -4.63 19.73 -1.13
N THR A 224 -4.59 18.40 -1.11
CA THR A 224 -5.51 17.62 -0.29
C THR A 224 -4.99 17.55 1.14
N MET A 225 -5.90 17.76 2.10
CA MET A 225 -5.65 17.51 3.52
C MET A 225 -6.13 16.10 3.91
N VAL A 226 -5.35 15.41 4.73
CA VAL A 226 -5.73 14.12 5.30
C VAL A 226 -6.21 14.33 6.73
N ARG A 227 -7.47 13.98 7.00
CA ARG A 227 -8.06 14.08 8.35
C ARG A 227 -7.44 13.05 9.29
N ALA A 228 -7.03 13.50 10.47
CA ALA A 228 -6.56 12.64 11.52
C ALA A 228 -7.71 11.91 12.23
N LYS A 229 -7.41 10.71 12.72
CA LYS A 229 -8.25 9.97 13.66
C LYS A 229 -7.78 10.27 15.08
N ARG A 230 -8.70 10.37 16.02
CA ARG A 230 -8.41 10.60 17.44
C ARG A 230 -8.47 9.28 18.20
N ILE A 231 -7.50 9.03 19.06
CA ILE A 231 -7.42 7.76 19.83
C ILE A 231 -8.50 7.68 20.91
N ASN A 232 -8.80 8.78 21.59
CA ASN A 232 -9.75 8.80 22.71
C ASN A 232 -11.17 9.23 22.32
N GLN A 233 -11.53 9.21 21.05
CA GLN A 233 -12.85 9.65 20.58
C GLN A 233 -14.01 8.84 21.20
N ASP A 234 -13.79 7.54 21.42
CA ASP A 234 -14.81 6.59 21.90
C ASP A 234 -14.68 6.26 23.39
N PHE A 235 -13.88 7.04 24.15
CA PHE A 235 -13.56 6.70 25.53
C PHE A 235 -14.58 7.26 26.51
N ILE A 236 -15.52 6.42 26.93
CA ILE A 236 -16.41 6.64 28.07
C ILE A 236 -15.76 6.01 29.30
N THR A 237 -14.78 6.64 29.90
CA THR A 237 -14.25 6.24 31.20
C THR A 237 -14.47 7.33 32.24
N ASN A 238 -14.68 6.93 33.47
CA ASN A 238 -14.85 7.84 34.62
C ASN A 238 -13.57 8.63 34.96
N SER A 239 -12.47 8.41 34.25
CA SER A 239 -11.20 9.14 34.40
C SER A 239 -10.85 9.85 33.10
N ILE A 240 -10.60 11.16 33.21
CA ILE A 240 -10.15 11.96 32.09
C ILE A 240 -8.71 11.56 31.76
N PRO A 241 -8.41 11.11 30.53
CA PRO A 241 -7.07 10.71 30.18
C PRO A 241 -6.11 11.91 30.18
N THR A 242 -4.93 11.72 30.77
CA THR A 242 -3.88 12.77 30.81
C THR A 242 -3.21 12.98 29.45
N HIS A 243 -3.33 12.02 28.54
CA HIS A 243 -2.76 12.07 27.19
C HIS A 243 -3.79 11.65 26.17
N ASP A 244 -3.70 12.24 24.98
CA ASP A 244 -4.46 11.89 23.79
C ASP A 244 -3.53 11.80 22.58
N ALA A 245 -4.02 11.27 21.47
CA ALA A 245 -3.28 11.27 20.23
C ALA A 245 -4.19 11.44 19.01
N LEU A 246 -3.66 12.17 18.04
CA LEU A 246 -4.20 12.28 16.69
C LEU A 246 -3.26 11.58 15.73
N TYR A 247 -3.77 10.72 14.85
CA TYR A 247 -2.94 10.01 13.88
C TYR A 247 -3.54 10.04 12.48
N THR A 248 -2.68 10.08 11.48
CA THR A 248 -3.05 9.93 10.08
C THR A 248 -2.34 8.72 9.47
N VAL A 249 -2.98 8.11 8.48
CA VAL A 249 -2.40 7.14 7.57
C VAL A 249 -2.65 7.62 6.15
N ASN A 250 -1.59 7.79 5.38
CA ASN A 250 -1.61 8.45 4.08
C ASN A 250 -0.47 7.95 3.20
N PHE A 251 -0.43 8.34 1.93
CA PHE A 251 0.77 8.22 1.14
C PHE A 251 1.87 9.16 1.68
N PRO A 252 3.15 8.90 1.37
CA PRO A 252 4.28 9.73 1.74
C PRO A 252 4.13 11.20 1.37
N SER A 253 4.93 12.07 2.00
CA SER A 253 4.99 13.47 1.60
C SER A 253 5.68 13.63 0.25
N ILE A 254 5.17 14.58 -0.56
CA ILE A 254 5.73 14.88 -1.90
C ILE A 254 7.05 15.64 -1.76
N LYS A 255 7.12 16.51 -0.75
CA LYS A 255 8.26 17.38 -0.48
C LYS A 255 8.80 17.10 0.92
N PRO A 256 10.04 17.52 1.22
CA PRO A 256 10.55 17.49 2.59
C PRO A 256 9.67 18.28 3.55
N GLU A 257 9.17 19.45 3.13
CA GLU A 257 8.26 20.26 3.94
C GLU A 257 6.82 19.74 3.81
N TRP A 258 6.23 19.44 4.96
CA TRP A 258 4.82 19.10 5.13
C TRP A 258 4.34 19.58 6.50
N ARG A 259 3.03 19.68 6.71
CA ARG A 259 2.49 20.29 7.92
C ARG A 259 1.44 19.40 8.57
N TYR A 260 1.45 19.44 9.90
CA TYR A 260 0.40 18.83 10.72
C TYR A 260 -0.36 19.94 11.45
N HIS A 261 -1.63 20.08 11.17
CA HIS A 261 -2.55 21.02 11.76
C HIS A 261 -3.27 20.36 12.92
N VAL A 262 -3.29 20.98 14.08
CA VAL A 262 -4.06 20.53 15.24
C VAL A 262 -4.94 21.69 15.71
N ILE A 263 -6.24 21.44 15.79
CA ILE A 263 -7.24 22.38 16.22
C ILE A 263 -7.80 21.90 17.55
N ALA A 264 -7.65 22.71 18.59
CA ALA A 264 -8.16 22.43 19.93
C ALA A 264 -9.14 23.52 20.35
N LYS A 265 -10.25 23.11 20.97
CA LYS A 265 -11.20 24.02 21.62
C LYS A 265 -11.01 23.97 23.12
N VAL A 266 -10.56 25.09 23.71
CA VAL A 266 -10.36 25.25 25.14
C VAL A 266 -11.11 26.49 25.58
N ASN A 267 -11.89 26.38 26.66
CA ASN A 267 -12.70 27.49 27.20
C ASN A 267 -13.57 28.18 26.14
N GLY A 268 -14.15 27.39 25.22
CA GLY A 268 -15.02 27.87 24.16
C GLY A 268 -14.32 28.54 22.96
N LYS A 269 -12.98 28.66 22.97
CA LYS A 269 -12.18 29.25 21.89
C LYS A 269 -11.43 28.18 21.13
N TYR A 270 -11.39 28.31 19.80
CA TYR A 270 -10.60 27.45 18.92
C TYR A 270 -9.21 28.03 18.69
N THR A 271 -8.21 27.19 18.82
CA THR A 271 -6.82 27.53 18.51
C THR A 271 -6.25 26.49 17.56
N GLU A 272 -5.69 26.94 16.45
CA GLU A 272 -4.95 26.09 15.50
C GLU A 272 -3.45 26.18 15.79
N THR A 273 -2.83 25.03 15.96
CA THR A 273 -1.35 24.90 16.02
C THR A 273 -0.88 24.14 14.79
N ILE A 274 0.07 24.69 14.06
CA ILE A 274 0.63 24.09 12.85
C ILE A 274 2.08 23.67 13.15
N PHE A 275 2.34 22.39 13.02
CA PHE A 275 3.68 21.81 13.09
C PHE A 275 4.24 21.64 11.69
N THR A 276 5.36 22.29 11.40
CA THR A 276 6.05 22.19 10.09
C THR A 276 7.25 21.26 10.23
N MET A 277 7.24 20.19 9.46
CA MET A 277 8.34 19.26 9.30
C MET A 277 9.17 19.64 8.07
N ASN A 278 10.50 19.52 8.17
CA ASN A 278 11.45 19.78 7.09
C ASN A 278 12.14 18.50 6.58
N GLU A 279 11.65 17.34 7.01
CA GLU A 279 12.12 16.03 6.59
C GLU A 279 10.97 15.28 5.91
N PRO A 280 11.21 14.57 4.79
CA PRO A 280 10.15 13.86 4.11
C PRO A 280 9.60 12.72 4.95
N LEU A 281 8.28 12.58 4.96
CA LEU A 281 7.61 11.40 5.50
C LEU A 281 7.66 10.31 4.42
N LYS A 282 8.46 9.27 4.63
CA LYS A 282 8.69 8.18 3.67
C LYS A 282 7.70 7.03 3.86
N ALA A 283 7.50 6.24 2.80
CA ALA A 283 6.73 5.00 2.86
C ALA A 283 7.24 4.05 3.95
N GLY A 284 6.32 3.39 4.65
CA GLY A 284 6.62 2.49 5.75
C GLY A 284 7.16 3.20 7.01
N LYS A 285 7.11 4.52 7.09
CA LYS A 285 7.59 5.28 8.25
C LYS A 285 6.46 5.89 9.06
N LEU A 286 6.72 5.98 10.36
CA LEU A 286 5.88 6.64 11.35
C LEU A 286 6.64 7.87 11.90
N LYS A 287 6.02 9.06 11.84
CA LYS A 287 6.55 10.27 12.49
C LYS A 287 5.72 10.59 13.73
N ILE A 288 6.37 10.72 14.88
CA ILE A 288 5.74 11.07 16.15
C ILE A 288 6.16 12.48 16.56
N ILE A 289 5.18 13.30 16.90
CA ILE A 289 5.35 14.65 17.43
C ILE A 289 4.77 14.66 18.84
N LYS A 290 5.61 14.83 19.85
CA LYS A 290 5.18 14.95 21.24
C LYS A 290 4.88 16.43 21.55
N THR A 291 3.72 16.67 22.15
CA THR A 291 3.23 18.03 22.40
C THR A 291 2.59 18.14 23.77
N ARG A 292 2.43 19.37 24.23
CA ARG A 292 1.68 19.73 25.44
C ARG A 292 0.66 20.79 25.12
N LEU A 293 -0.59 20.56 25.55
CA LEU A 293 -1.69 21.51 25.43
C LEU A 293 -1.56 22.60 26.51
N LYS A 294 -1.71 23.85 26.11
CA LYS A 294 -1.70 25.03 26.99
C LYS A 294 -3.10 25.54 27.24
N GLU A 295 -3.23 26.45 28.24
CA GLU A 295 -4.50 27.06 28.66
C GLU A 295 -5.17 27.90 27.55
N ASP A 296 -4.40 28.44 26.61
CA ASP A 296 -4.89 29.16 25.43
C ASP A 296 -5.31 28.29 24.27
N GLY A 297 -5.24 26.95 24.43
CA GLY A 297 -5.54 25.96 23.39
C GLY A 297 -4.42 25.70 22.43
N SER A 298 -3.28 26.41 22.52
CA SER A 298 -2.12 26.14 21.68
C SER A 298 -1.35 24.90 22.15
N LEU A 299 -0.62 24.29 21.23
CA LEU A 299 0.28 23.16 21.52
C LEU A 299 1.74 23.62 21.41
N SER A 300 2.57 23.10 22.30
CA SER A 300 4.02 23.29 22.25
C SER A 300 4.73 21.94 22.16
N THR A 301 5.89 21.91 21.51
CA THR A 301 6.79 20.74 21.47
C THR A 301 8.17 21.14 21.94
N SER A 302 8.89 20.20 22.55
CA SER A 302 10.32 20.34 22.87
C SER A 302 11.22 19.96 21.70
N ASN A 303 10.67 19.41 20.62
CA ASN A 303 11.46 19.04 19.44
C ASN A 303 11.81 20.28 18.62
N THR A 304 13.07 20.69 18.65
CA THR A 304 13.60 21.88 17.96
C THR A 304 13.67 21.71 16.42
N ALA A 305 13.57 20.47 15.92
CA ALA A 305 13.53 20.19 14.48
C ALA A 305 12.13 20.41 13.86
N VAL A 306 11.13 20.71 14.70
CA VAL A 306 9.75 20.96 14.26
C VAL A 306 9.45 22.44 14.39
N GLY A 307 9.13 23.10 13.27
CA GLY A 307 8.61 24.47 13.27
C GLY A 307 7.19 24.49 13.88
N VAL A 308 6.89 25.49 14.70
CA VAL A 308 5.56 25.64 15.31
C VAL A 308 5.03 27.03 15.03
N SER A 309 3.82 27.11 14.49
CA SER A 309 3.03 28.34 14.39
C SER A 309 1.66 28.17 15.03
N VAL A 310 1.13 29.24 15.60
CA VAL A 310 -0.14 29.21 16.33
C VAL A 310 -1.06 30.30 15.79
N LYS A 311 -2.32 29.94 15.51
CA LYS A 311 -3.39 30.84 15.12
C LYS A 311 -4.46 30.79 16.20
N LEU A 312 -4.55 31.87 16.95
CA LEU A 312 -5.57 32.04 17.97
C LEU A 312 -6.90 32.48 17.34
N ASP A 313 -8.03 32.17 18.01
CA ASP A 313 -9.38 32.51 17.54
C ASP A 313 -9.68 31.96 16.11
N TRP A 314 -9.22 30.74 15.83
CA TRP A 314 -9.55 30.03 14.59
C TRP A 314 -11.09 29.90 14.47
N LYS A 315 -11.63 30.19 13.29
CA LYS A 315 -13.07 30.07 12.99
C LYS A 315 -13.28 29.03 11.93
N PRO A 316 -14.23 28.06 12.10
CA PRO A 316 -14.65 27.18 11.02
C PRO A 316 -15.19 28.02 9.86
N GLY A 317 -14.92 27.64 8.60
CA GLY A 317 -15.42 28.32 7.42
C GLY A 317 -14.36 29.09 6.61
N GLY A 318 -13.08 28.78 6.80
CA GLY A 318 -12.03 29.06 5.79
C GLY A 318 -12.16 28.11 4.61
N SER A 319 -11.27 28.22 3.63
CA SER A 319 -11.25 27.40 2.38
C SER A 319 -11.18 25.88 2.57
N HIS A 320 -11.28 25.39 3.80
CA HIS A 320 -11.31 24.00 4.19
C HIS A 320 -12.49 23.78 5.13
N ASP A 321 -13.71 23.90 4.58
CA ASP A 321 -14.93 23.58 5.33
C ASP A 321 -14.89 22.12 5.75
N VAL A 322 -14.70 21.91 7.05
CA VAL A 322 -14.85 20.61 7.69
C VAL A 322 -16.29 20.55 8.15
N GLU A 323 -17.12 19.77 7.47
CA GLU A 323 -18.40 19.36 8.07
C GLU A 323 -18.07 18.65 9.39
N ILE A 324 -18.54 19.23 10.48
CA ILE A 324 -18.37 18.74 11.86
C ILE A 324 -19.38 17.62 12.11
#